data_e66415003fb0b862ca7d77172b9c97f3
#
_entry.id   e66415003fb0b862ca7d77172b9c97f3
#
_cell.length_a   1.000
_cell.length_b   1.000
_cell.length_c   1.000
_cell.angle_alpha   90.00
_cell.angle_beta   90.00
_cell.angle_gamma   90.00
#
_symmetry.space_group_name_H-M   'P 1'
#
loop_
_entity.id
_entity.type
_entity.pdbx_description
1 polymer ?
#
loop_
_entity_poly.entity_id
_entity_poly.type
_entity_poly.pdbx_seq_one_letter_code
_entity_poly.pdbx_strand_id
1 'polypeptide(L)'
;MQFIDRITIKVTAGTGGHGKSAFRREKFVAKGGPSGGDGGRGGDVIFRVDNNMNTLLDFRYHRKFTAKNGENGDIKNQYGHNAPPCIVKVPQGTLVKDADTGEILADLTELGQEAVIAKGGRGGRGNAKFANSANRAPTFAEFGEPGEVKNLLLELKLQIGRASCRERV
;
A
#
# COMPACT_ATOMS: atom_id res chain seq x y z
N MET A 1 1.91 29.64 8.64
CA MET A 1 1.12 29.17 7.49
C MET A 1 -0.32 28.90 7.92
N GLN A 2 -1.25 29.35 7.11
CA GLN A 2 -2.66 29.27 7.46
C GLN A 2 -3.31 28.07 6.73
N PHE A 3 -4.12 27.29 7.46
CA PHE A 3 -4.84 26.17 6.91
C PHE A 3 -6.33 26.48 6.83
N ILE A 4 -6.96 26.13 5.71
CA ILE A 4 -8.38 26.39 5.51
C ILE A 4 -9.24 25.17 5.80
N ASP A 5 -8.64 24.00 5.95
CA ASP A 5 -9.37 22.77 6.25
C ASP A 5 -8.45 21.75 6.92
N ARG A 6 -9.03 20.97 7.81
CA ARG A 6 -8.33 19.88 8.51
C ARG A 6 -9.25 18.69 8.65
N ILE A 7 -8.73 17.52 8.43
CA ILE A 7 -9.50 16.30 8.63
C ILE A 7 -8.59 15.13 8.97
N THR A 8 -9.10 14.24 9.82
CA THR A 8 -8.39 13.02 10.20
C THR A 8 -8.97 11.86 9.45
N ILE A 9 -8.12 11.05 8.83
CA ILE A 9 -8.51 9.84 8.12
C ILE A 9 -7.62 8.68 8.54
N LYS A 10 -8.05 7.46 8.22
CA LYS A 10 -7.27 6.25 8.46
C LYS A 10 -6.97 5.57 7.14
N VAL A 11 -5.72 5.22 6.92
CA VAL A 11 -5.31 4.46 5.75
C VAL A 11 -4.72 3.12 6.19
N THR A 12 -5.05 2.09 5.45
CA THR A 12 -4.54 0.73 5.68
C THR A 12 -4.01 0.19 4.37
N ALA A 13 -2.73 -0.05 4.31
CA ALA A 13 -2.13 -0.70 3.15
C ALA A 13 -2.47 -2.20 3.16
N GLY A 14 -2.40 -2.82 2.01
CA GLY A 14 -2.76 -4.22 1.87
C GLY A 14 -1.78 -5.15 2.54
N THR A 15 -2.27 -6.25 3.09
CA THR A 15 -1.46 -7.33 3.63
C THR A 15 -0.91 -8.16 2.47
N GLY A 16 0.33 -8.60 2.57
CA GLY A 16 0.91 -9.51 1.59
C GLY A 16 0.19 -10.86 1.58
N GLY A 17 0.09 -11.47 0.42
CA GLY A 17 -0.46 -12.81 0.29
C GLY A 17 0.42 -13.84 0.98
N HIS A 18 -0.18 -14.94 1.42
CA HIS A 18 0.57 -16.02 2.07
C HIS A 18 1.28 -16.87 1.02
N GLY A 19 2.46 -17.36 1.37
CA GLY A 19 3.12 -18.39 0.59
C GLY A 19 2.37 -19.71 0.69
N LYS A 20 2.47 -20.52 -0.33
CA LYS A 20 1.81 -21.83 -0.39
C LYS A 20 2.77 -22.92 0.03
N SER A 21 2.27 -23.87 0.82
CA SER A 21 2.99 -25.11 1.10
C SER A 21 2.37 -26.21 0.24
N ALA A 22 3.10 -26.66 -0.76
CA ALA A 22 2.61 -27.67 -1.71
C ALA A 22 3.78 -28.50 -2.22
N PHE A 23 3.45 -29.70 -2.70
CA PHE A 23 4.43 -30.62 -3.28
C PHE A 23 3.95 -31.06 -4.65
N ARG A 24 4.90 -31.20 -5.54
CA ARG A 24 4.62 -31.68 -6.89
C ARG A 24 4.08 -33.09 -6.83
N ARG A 25 2.95 -33.31 -7.47
CA ARG A 25 2.34 -34.65 -7.58
C ARG A 25 1.98 -34.91 -9.03
N GLU A 26 2.62 -35.90 -9.62
CA GLU A 26 2.34 -36.28 -10.99
C GLU A 26 2.21 -37.82 -11.05
N LYS A 27 1.62 -38.29 -12.14
CA LYS A 27 1.25 -39.70 -12.31
C LYS A 27 2.39 -40.68 -12.05
N PHE A 28 3.59 -40.36 -12.47
CA PHE A 28 4.75 -41.25 -12.32
C PHE A 28 5.80 -40.69 -11.36
N VAL A 29 5.44 -39.69 -10.58
CA VAL A 29 6.34 -39.07 -9.60
C VAL A 29 5.73 -39.27 -8.22
N ALA A 30 6.23 -40.25 -7.48
CA ALA A 30 5.70 -40.56 -6.15
C ALA A 30 6.04 -39.51 -5.12
N LYS A 31 7.23 -38.90 -5.23
CA LYS A 31 7.71 -37.86 -4.31
C LYS A 31 8.24 -36.69 -5.11
N GLY A 32 7.38 -35.73 -5.37
CA GLY A 32 7.80 -34.49 -6.00
C GLY A 32 8.43 -33.54 -5.00
N GLY A 33 9.21 -32.59 -5.50
CA GLY A 33 9.80 -31.54 -4.70
C GLY A 33 8.76 -30.50 -4.25
N PRO A 34 9.16 -29.56 -3.36
CA PRO A 34 8.27 -28.50 -2.94
C PRO A 34 7.90 -27.60 -4.13
N SER A 35 6.63 -27.28 -4.26
CA SER A 35 6.10 -26.54 -5.40
C SER A 35 5.15 -25.40 -4.99
N GLY A 36 5.19 -24.96 -3.74
CA GLY A 36 4.40 -23.83 -3.29
C GLY A 36 4.97 -22.52 -3.79
N GLY A 37 4.14 -21.69 -4.40
CA GLY A 37 4.54 -20.37 -4.88
C GLY A 37 4.46 -19.29 -3.79
N ASP A 38 5.08 -18.17 -4.06
CA ASP A 38 5.11 -17.02 -3.14
C ASP A 38 3.78 -16.26 -3.22
N GLY A 39 3.41 -15.62 -2.12
CA GLY A 39 2.30 -14.67 -2.12
C GLY A 39 2.68 -13.36 -2.79
N GLY A 40 1.69 -12.65 -3.30
CA GLY A 40 1.89 -11.34 -3.89
C GLY A 40 1.99 -10.25 -2.83
N ARG A 41 2.52 -9.12 -3.21
CA ARG A 41 2.65 -7.97 -2.32
C ARG A 41 1.29 -7.29 -2.13
N GLY A 42 1.01 -6.80 -0.92
CA GLY A 42 -0.16 -5.97 -0.65
C GLY A 42 -0.02 -4.59 -1.30
N GLY A 43 -1.16 -3.97 -1.60
CA GLY A 43 -1.17 -2.66 -2.25
C GLY A 43 -0.73 -1.54 -1.31
N ASP A 44 -0.01 -0.57 -1.86
CA ASP A 44 0.36 0.66 -1.15
C ASP A 44 -0.80 1.63 -1.15
N VAL A 45 -0.80 2.57 -0.22
CA VAL A 45 -1.70 3.72 -0.26
C VAL A 45 -0.88 4.92 -0.74
N ILE A 46 -1.29 5.46 -1.89
CA ILE A 46 -0.59 6.57 -2.55
C ILE A 46 -1.52 7.77 -2.61
N PHE A 47 -1.02 8.92 -2.18
CA PHE A 47 -1.75 10.19 -2.31
C PHE A 47 -1.26 10.91 -3.56
N ARG A 48 -2.21 11.31 -4.40
CA ARG A 48 -1.93 12.02 -5.66
C ARG A 48 -2.67 13.34 -5.68
N VAL A 49 -1.98 14.39 -6.08
CA VAL A 49 -2.60 15.71 -6.26
C VAL A 49 -3.44 15.71 -7.52
N ASP A 50 -4.71 16.07 -7.38
CA ASP A 50 -5.66 16.16 -8.48
C ASP A 50 -6.16 17.60 -8.61
N ASN A 51 -6.04 18.18 -9.80
CA ASN A 51 -6.44 19.55 -10.04
C ASN A 51 -7.96 19.75 -10.01
N ASN A 52 -8.73 18.68 -10.07
CA ASN A 52 -10.20 18.76 -9.97
C ASN A 52 -10.70 18.83 -8.54
N MET A 53 -9.83 18.68 -7.55
CA MET A 53 -10.18 18.76 -6.15
C MET A 53 -9.69 20.08 -5.56
N ASN A 54 -10.60 20.80 -4.92
CA ASN A 54 -10.30 22.09 -4.31
C ASN A 54 -10.44 22.07 -2.79
N THR A 55 -11.08 21.06 -2.24
CA THR A 55 -11.38 20.98 -0.80
C THR A 55 -11.15 19.58 -0.28
N LEU A 56 -11.11 19.44 1.05
CA LEU A 56 -11.07 18.15 1.71
C LEU A 56 -12.48 17.65 2.09
N LEU A 57 -13.51 18.21 1.49
CA LEU A 57 -14.90 17.90 1.87
C LEU A 57 -15.24 16.41 1.73
N ASP A 58 -14.76 15.79 0.67
CA ASP A 58 -15.04 14.36 0.44
C ASP A 58 -14.53 13.48 1.56
N PHE A 59 -13.47 13.88 2.24
CA PHE A 59 -12.91 13.11 3.35
C PHE A 59 -13.76 13.15 4.61
N ARG A 60 -14.73 14.05 4.69
CA ARG A 60 -15.69 14.05 5.80
C ARG A 60 -16.65 12.89 5.70
N TYR A 61 -16.90 12.41 4.50
CA TYR A 61 -17.81 11.29 4.25
C TYR A 61 -17.08 9.97 4.10
N HIS A 62 -15.84 10.01 3.64
CA HIS A 62 -15.03 8.81 3.40
C HIS A 62 -13.72 8.98 4.14
N ARG A 63 -13.62 8.38 5.33
CA ARG A 63 -12.47 8.57 6.23
C ARG A 63 -11.58 7.35 6.35
N LYS A 64 -11.92 6.24 5.69
CA LYS A 64 -11.12 5.03 5.72
C LYS A 64 -10.78 4.61 4.31
N PHE A 65 -9.51 4.41 4.06
CA PHE A 65 -9.02 3.96 2.78
C PHE A 65 -8.20 2.69 3.01
N THR A 66 -8.55 1.64 2.30
CA THR A 66 -7.91 0.33 2.44
C THR A 66 -7.47 -0.15 1.07
N ALA A 67 -6.17 -0.41 0.92
CA ALA A 67 -5.64 -1.02 -0.28
C ALA A 67 -5.91 -2.53 -0.27
N LYS A 68 -5.90 -3.13 -1.44
CA LYS A 68 -6.18 -4.56 -1.58
C LYS A 68 -5.01 -5.38 -1.06
N ASN A 69 -5.33 -6.58 -0.55
CA ASN A 69 -4.32 -7.53 -0.14
C ASN A 69 -3.68 -8.21 -1.35
N GLY A 70 -2.43 -8.64 -1.19
CA GLY A 70 -1.79 -9.46 -2.19
C GLY A 70 -2.46 -10.83 -2.28
N GLU A 71 -2.38 -11.43 -3.44
CA GLU A 71 -2.95 -12.75 -3.67
C GLU A 71 -2.04 -13.82 -3.08
N ASN A 72 -2.63 -14.86 -2.50
CA ASN A 72 -1.85 -15.99 -1.96
C ASN A 72 -1.16 -16.75 -3.08
N GLY A 73 -0.02 -17.35 -2.77
CA GLY A 73 0.64 -18.26 -3.69
C GLY A 73 -0.18 -19.52 -3.90
N ASP A 74 0.11 -20.25 -4.94
CA ASP A 74 -0.63 -21.44 -5.31
C ASP A 74 0.33 -22.60 -5.64
N ILE A 75 -0.24 -23.74 -5.98
CA ILE A 75 0.51 -24.95 -6.37
C ILE A 75 1.27 -24.72 -7.67
N LYS A 76 2.19 -25.62 -7.99
CA LYS A 76 2.99 -25.58 -9.24
C LYS A 76 3.79 -24.28 -9.36
N ASN A 77 4.34 -23.79 -8.24
CA ASN A 77 5.16 -22.58 -8.18
C ASN A 77 4.47 -21.33 -8.74
N GLN A 78 3.14 -21.29 -8.67
CA GLN A 78 2.39 -20.12 -9.12
C GLN A 78 2.43 -19.03 -8.06
N TYR A 79 2.95 -17.88 -8.45
CA TYR A 79 3.00 -16.71 -7.56
C TYR A 79 1.65 -16.04 -7.49
N GLY A 80 1.30 -15.53 -6.31
CA GLY A 80 0.16 -14.65 -6.18
C GLY A 80 0.43 -13.31 -6.85
N HIS A 81 -0.62 -12.69 -7.39
CA HIS A 81 -0.48 -11.38 -8.00
C HIS A 81 -0.29 -10.30 -6.95
N ASN A 82 0.52 -9.30 -7.27
CA ASN A 82 0.66 -8.12 -6.45
C ASN A 82 -0.62 -7.30 -6.55
N ALA A 83 -1.05 -6.72 -5.43
CA ALA A 83 -2.23 -5.88 -5.43
C ALA A 83 -1.92 -4.50 -6.02
N PRO A 84 -2.88 -3.89 -6.74
CA PRO A 84 -2.70 -2.52 -7.21
C PRO A 84 -2.69 -1.54 -6.04
N PRO A 85 -2.05 -0.39 -6.18
CA PRO A 85 -2.08 0.62 -5.13
C PRO A 85 -3.46 1.26 -5.02
N CYS A 86 -3.79 1.72 -3.81
CA CYS A 86 -4.97 2.54 -3.58
C CYS A 86 -4.55 4.00 -3.78
N ILE A 87 -5.10 4.63 -4.81
CA ILE A 87 -4.79 6.03 -5.11
C ILE A 87 -5.83 6.91 -4.44
N VAL A 88 -5.39 7.76 -3.53
CA VAL A 88 -6.23 8.73 -2.84
C VAL A 88 -5.95 10.11 -3.45
N LYS A 89 -6.96 10.70 -4.05
CA LYS A 89 -6.83 12.02 -4.68
C LYS A 89 -7.00 13.11 -3.65
N VAL A 90 -6.10 14.08 -3.65
CA VAL A 90 -6.12 15.20 -2.73
C VAL A 90 -5.95 16.51 -3.49
N PRO A 91 -6.45 17.63 -2.95
CA PRO A 91 -6.24 18.93 -3.59
C PRO A 91 -4.78 19.38 -3.48
N GLN A 92 -4.39 20.25 -4.39
CA GLN A 92 -3.07 20.89 -4.35
C GLN A 92 -2.91 21.69 -3.07
N GLY A 93 -1.77 21.56 -2.43
CA GLY A 93 -1.50 22.24 -1.17
C GLY A 93 -1.88 21.45 0.09
N THR A 94 -2.12 20.14 -0.06
CA THR A 94 -2.44 19.28 1.07
C THR A 94 -1.17 18.87 1.80
N LEU A 95 -1.14 19.10 3.11
CA LEU A 95 -0.08 18.62 3.99
C LEU A 95 -0.57 17.36 4.70
N VAL A 96 0.20 16.29 4.60
CA VAL A 96 -0.15 15.00 5.22
C VAL A 96 0.74 14.79 6.43
N LYS A 97 0.13 14.67 7.59
CA LYS A 97 0.84 14.42 8.86
C LYS A 97 0.37 13.12 9.48
N ASP A 98 1.25 12.48 10.24
CA ASP A 98 0.84 11.39 11.10
C ASP A 98 0.07 11.98 12.28
N ALA A 99 -1.20 11.56 12.46
CA ALA A 99 -2.04 12.10 13.52
C ALA A 99 -1.56 11.73 14.91
N ASP A 100 -0.85 10.60 15.03
CA ASP A 100 -0.39 10.12 16.34
C ASP A 100 0.93 10.78 16.77
N THR A 101 1.85 11.01 15.83
CA THR A 101 3.18 11.55 16.14
C THR A 101 3.34 13.02 15.75
N GLY A 102 2.51 13.53 14.85
CA GLY A 102 2.64 14.87 14.31
C GLY A 102 3.70 15.02 13.23
N GLU A 103 4.35 13.94 12.85
CA GLU A 103 5.37 13.96 11.81
C GLU A 103 4.78 14.28 10.45
N ILE A 104 5.45 15.13 9.68
CA ILE A 104 5.04 15.44 8.32
C ILE A 104 5.47 14.29 7.40
N LEU A 105 4.50 13.64 6.78
CA LEU A 105 4.76 12.53 5.87
C LEU A 105 4.89 12.98 4.43
N ALA A 106 4.16 14.01 4.02
CA ALA A 106 4.22 14.53 2.67
C ALA A 106 3.69 15.95 2.62
N ASP A 107 4.24 16.75 1.72
CA ASP A 107 3.76 18.09 1.43
C ASP A 107 3.46 18.14 -0.07
N LEU A 108 2.18 18.03 -0.40
CA LEU A 108 1.72 17.85 -1.77
C LEU A 108 1.36 19.20 -2.39
N THR A 109 2.32 19.82 -3.04
CA THR A 109 2.18 21.20 -3.55
C THR A 109 2.05 21.31 -5.05
N GLU A 110 2.42 20.28 -5.80
CA GLU A 110 2.44 20.33 -7.26
C GLU A 110 1.40 19.39 -7.87
N LEU A 111 0.80 19.81 -8.99
CA LEU A 111 -0.16 18.98 -9.70
C LEU A 111 0.50 17.70 -10.19
N GLY A 112 -0.18 16.58 -10.02
CA GLY A 112 0.31 15.28 -10.40
C GLY A 112 1.34 14.68 -9.45
N GLN A 113 1.72 15.40 -8.40
CA GLN A 113 2.65 14.90 -7.41
C GLN A 113 2.05 13.71 -6.67
N GLU A 114 2.87 12.68 -6.45
CA GLU A 114 2.45 11.50 -5.71
C GLU A 114 3.38 11.22 -4.55
N ALA A 115 2.83 10.66 -3.48
CA ALA A 115 3.61 10.22 -2.33
C ALA A 115 3.06 8.91 -1.80
N VAL A 116 3.92 7.95 -1.53
CA VAL A 116 3.55 6.70 -0.88
C VAL A 116 3.42 6.97 0.61
N ILE A 117 2.21 6.92 1.12
CA ILE A 117 1.94 7.22 2.53
C ILE A 117 1.99 5.96 3.39
N ALA A 118 1.45 4.85 2.89
CA ALA A 118 1.50 3.58 3.59
C ALA A 118 1.93 2.49 2.62
N LYS A 119 2.88 1.67 3.04
CA LYS A 119 3.42 0.60 2.21
C LYS A 119 2.70 -0.71 2.47
N GLY A 120 2.38 -1.42 1.40
CA GLY A 120 1.82 -2.75 1.48
C GLY A 120 2.80 -3.75 2.06
N GLY A 121 2.28 -4.82 2.65
CA GLY A 121 3.09 -5.87 3.21
C GLY A 121 3.72 -6.74 2.13
N ARG A 122 4.88 -7.28 2.42
CA ARG A 122 5.57 -8.21 1.52
C ARG A 122 4.83 -9.54 1.48
N GLY A 123 4.76 -10.16 0.31
CA GLY A 123 4.21 -11.51 0.17
C GLY A 123 5.09 -12.54 0.87
N GLY A 124 4.46 -13.56 1.47
CA GLY A 124 5.18 -14.66 2.09
C GLY A 124 5.79 -15.58 1.06
N ARG A 125 6.94 -16.17 1.37
CA ARG A 125 7.60 -17.11 0.47
C ARG A 125 6.94 -18.47 0.55
N GLY A 126 6.76 -19.13 -0.61
CA GLY A 126 6.28 -20.50 -0.66
C GLY A 126 7.32 -21.51 -0.20
N ASN A 127 6.89 -22.74 0.09
CA ASN A 127 7.80 -23.75 0.62
C ASN A 127 8.94 -24.08 -0.34
N ALA A 128 8.77 -23.88 -1.65
CA ALA A 128 9.83 -24.11 -2.62
C ALA A 128 11.09 -23.28 -2.36
N LYS A 129 10.94 -22.10 -1.77
CA LYS A 129 12.07 -21.20 -1.44
C LYS A 129 12.88 -21.68 -0.24
N PHE A 130 12.35 -22.57 0.56
CA PHE A 130 13.02 -23.08 1.76
C PHE A 130 13.73 -24.42 1.53
N ALA A 131 13.65 -24.97 0.33
CA ALA A 131 14.35 -26.22 -0.01
C ALA A 131 15.86 -25.99 -0.01
N ASN A 132 16.58 -26.87 0.65
CA ASN A 132 18.05 -26.86 0.66
C ASN A 132 18.57 -28.29 0.78
N SER A 133 19.89 -28.46 0.81
CA SER A 133 20.49 -29.79 0.91
C SER A 133 20.19 -30.51 2.22
N ALA A 134 19.93 -29.76 3.31
CA ALA A 134 19.57 -30.32 4.60
C ALA A 134 18.08 -30.68 4.69
N ASN A 135 17.22 -29.89 4.06
CA ASN A 135 15.78 -30.11 4.03
C ASN A 135 15.26 -29.94 2.58
N ARG A 136 15.12 -31.08 1.88
CA ARG A 136 14.69 -31.08 0.48
C ARG A 136 13.18 -31.03 0.32
N ALA A 137 12.42 -31.20 1.40
CA ALA A 137 10.97 -31.27 1.38
C ALA A 137 10.37 -30.45 2.53
N PRO A 138 10.62 -29.13 2.55
CA PRO A 138 10.06 -28.30 3.62
C PRO A 138 8.54 -28.26 3.56
N THR A 139 7.90 -28.36 4.72
CA THR A 139 6.44 -28.35 4.83
C THR A 139 5.88 -26.99 5.23
N PHE A 140 6.75 -26.02 5.46
CA PHE A 140 6.34 -24.69 5.92
C PHE A 140 6.44 -23.66 4.80
N ALA A 141 5.60 -22.64 4.92
CA ALA A 141 5.63 -21.46 4.08
C ALA A 141 5.44 -20.24 4.98
N GLU A 142 5.82 -19.07 4.48
CA GLU A 142 5.67 -17.83 5.26
C GLU A 142 4.29 -17.24 5.09
N PHE A 143 3.77 -16.65 6.16
CA PHE A 143 2.61 -15.76 6.05
C PHE A 143 3.04 -14.46 5.37
N GLY A 144 2.09 -13.81 4.69
CA GLY A 144 2.32 -12.47 4.20
C GLY A 144 2.46 -11.48 5.36
N GLU A 145 3.26 -10.45 5.14
CA GLU A 145 3.42 -9.41 6.15
C GLU A 145 2.23 -8.45 6.11
N PRO A 146 1.80 -7.92 7.27
CA PRO A 146 0.73 -6.92 7.29
C PRO A 146 1.19 -5.62 6.64
N GLY A 147 0.27 -4.94 5.99
CA GLY A 147 0.54 -3.60 5.48
C GLY A 147 0.56 -2.57 6.59
N GLU A 148 1.10 -1.42 6.30
CA GLU A 148 1.13 -0.32 7.26
C GLU A 148 -0.27 0.24 7.50
N VAL A 149 -0.55 0.60 8.75
CA VAL A 149 -1.79 1.26 9.14
C VAL A 149 -1.42 2.60 9.75
N LYS A 150 -2.01 3.67 9.24
CA LYS A 150 -1.70 5.01 9.74
C LYS A 150 -2.97 5.84 9.92
N ASN A 151 -3.00 6.59 11.01
CA ASN A 151 -3.98 7.64 11.20
C ASN A 151 -3.35 8.94 10.72
N LEU A 152 -4.01 9.63 9.81
CA LEU A 152 -3.45 10.79 9.15
C LEU A 152 -4.25 12.04 9.46
N LEU A 153 -3.54 13.15 9.61
CA LEU A 153 -4.13 14.47 9.65
C LEU A 153 -3.83 15.15 8.33
N LEU A 154 -4.87 15.47 7.59
CA LEU A 154 -4.77 16.22 6.34
C LEU A 154 -5.06 17.69 6.62
N GLU A 155 -4.16 18.54 6.18
CA GLU A 155 -4.34 20.00 6.31
C GLU A 155 -4.22 20.63 4.94
N LEU A 156 -5.23 21.38 4.54
CA LEU A 156 -5.21 22.08 3.27
C LEU A 156 -4.70 23.49 3.48
N LYS A 157 -3.63 23.84 2.81
CA LYS A 157 -3.00 25.16 2.90
C LYS A 157 -3.77 26.19 2.12
N LEU A 158 -3.76 27.42 2.62
CA LEU A 158 -4.37 28.54 1.92
C LEU A 158 -3.54 28.91 0.69
N GLN A 159 -4.19 28.95 -0.48
CA GLN A 159 -3.53 29.20 -1.77
C GLN A 159 -3.54 30.66 -2.21
N ILE A 160 -4.27 31.50 -1.50
CA ILE A 160 -4.53 32.88 -1.92
C ILE A 160 -3.26 33.71 -2.14
N GLY A 161 -2.29 33.59 -1.26
CA GLY A 161 -1.05 34.35 -1.34
C GLY A 161 -0.32 34.19 -2.66
N ARG A 162 -0.28 32.98 -3.19
CA ARG A 162 0.40 32.70 -4.45
C ARG A 162 -0.31 33.31 -5.64
N ALA A 163 -1.63 33.19 -5.67
CA ALA A 163 -2.42 33.80 -6.73
C ALA A 163 -2.28 35.32 -6.73
N SER A 164 -2.34 35.94 -5.55
CA SER A 164 -2.17 37.37 -5.42
C SER A 164 -0.83 37.86 -5.93
N CYS A 165 0.22 37.14 -5.65
CA CYS A 165 1.55 37.53 -6.12
C CYS A 165 1.64 37.60 -7.63
N ARG A 166 1.00 36.70 -8.32
CA ARG A 166 1.01 36.70 -9.79
C ARG A 166 0.18 37.80 -10.37
N GLU A 167 -0.91 38.13 -9.73
CA GLU A 167 -1.82 39.18 -10.22
C GLU A 167 -1.24 40.58 -10.14
N ARG A 168 -0.27 40.79 -9.29
CA ARG A 168 0.34 42.11 -9.14
C ARG A 168 1.36 42.46 -10.19
N VAL A 169 1.70 41.53 -11.01
CA VAL A 169 2.75 41.75 -12.01
C VAL A 169 2.24 42.39 -13.31
#